data_e2f977ed5fc16bf675ac2ea144d0b756
#
_entry.id   e2f977ed5fc16bf675ac2ea144d0b756
#
_cell.length_a   1.000
_cell.length_b   1.000
_cell.length_c   1.000
_cell.angle_alpha   90.00
_cell.angle_beta   90.00
_cell.angle_gamma   90.00
#
_symmetry.space_group_name_H-M   'P 1'
#
loop_
_entity.id
_entity.type
_entity.pdbx_description
1 polymer ?
#
loop_
_entity_poly.entity_id
_entity_poly.type
_entity_poly.pdbx_seq_one_letter_code
_entity_poly.pdbx_strand_id
1 'polypeptide(L)'
;MAAFMLWACGLSSGLNPAVHSHVALFGLGFPLLLLLNIAFIFFWLVFSIRYVWLPFVGMLLSVSYIYDYCPVNWPEKRPEDALKLLTYNTEFLARGEKDAEGRYPILDYLVASEADIICLQEGVAPKNLKSEYVDSIMAKAGYHIRRLHDGKAEPQFVYSRLPVLSVHRIAYESTTNGSLAVELLYGQDTVLLVNNHLESYKLTPEDKMKYKEIIKDPESGHAESNSRELVRKMAGASRLRGPQVDSVLNYVEKSGRKAVIVCGDLNDSPISYSCHRLSSRLKSAFRQSGNGLGLSYNQKGFYFRIDHIFVSDYWQTYETHVDKTAPWSDHYPMITYLKKHKKEN
;
A
#
# COMPACT_ATOMS: atom_id res chain seq x y z
N MET A 1 -23.32 20.07 -5.06
CA MET A 1 -23.30 18.78 -4.30
C MET A 1 -22.04 17.97 -4.60
N ALA A 2 -21.73 17.59 -5.85
CA ALA A 2 -20.54 16.77 -6.18
C ALA A 2 -19.20 17.35 -5.66
N ALA A 3 -18.99 18.66 -5.79
CA ALA A 3 -17.80 19.36 -5.27
C ALA A 3 -17.66 19.23 -3.74
N PHE A 4 -18.75 19.40 -3.01
CA PHE A 4 -18.77 19.21 -1.56
C PHE A 4 -18.50 17.74 -1.18
N MET A 5 -19.11 16.80 -1.90
CA MET A 5 -18.91 15.37 -1.65
C MET A 5 -17.45 14.93 -1.88
N LEU A 6 -16.77 15.46 -2.90
CA LEU A 6 -15.37 15.19 -3.14
C LEU A 6 -14.50 15.65 -1.96
N TRP A 7 -14.71 16.87 -1.48
CA TRP A 7 -13.99 17.41 -0.34
C TRP A 7 -14.28 16.65 0.96
N ALA A 8 -15.56 16.37 1.26
CA ALA A 8 -15.96 15.59 2.42
C ALA A 8 -15.40 14.15 2.39
N CYS A 9 -15.29 13.57 1.19
CA CYS A 9 -14.67 12.27 0.98
C CYS A 9 -13.19 12.30 1.35
N GLY A 10 -12.45 13.34 0.95
CA GLY A 10 -11.06 13.55 1.40
C GLY A 10 -10.94 13.64 2.92
N LEU A 11 -11.80 14.46 3.55
CA LEU A 11 -11.80 14.64 5.02
C LEU A 11 -12.09 13.34 5.78
N SER A 12 -12.82 12.38 5.20
CA SER A 12 -13.13 11.11 5.87
C SER A 12 -11.87 10.32 6.25
N SER A 13 -10.75 10.54 5.55
CA SER A 13 -9.46 9.93 5.89
C SER A 13 -8.93 10.30 7.27
N GLY A 14 -9.32 11.45 7.82
CA GLY A 14 -8.96 11.87 9.18
C GLY A 14 -9.80 11.20 10.28
N LEU A 15 -10.85 10.47 9.95
CA LEU A 15 -11.77 9.86 10.92
C LEU A 15 -11.30 8.47 11.34
N ASN A 16 -11.12 8.27 12.65
CA ASN A 16 -10.69 6.97 13.17
C ASN A 16 -11.77 5.90 12.91
N PRO A 17 -11.44 4.84 12.14
CA PRO A 17 -12.41 3.80 11.79
C PRO A 17 -12.79 2.91 12.97
N ALA A 18 -12.05 2.90 14.08
CA ALA A 18 -12.46 2.21 15.29
C ALA A 18 -13.78 2.80 15.84
N VAL A 19 -14.02 4.10 15.62
CA VAL A 19 -15.21 4.83 16.05
C VAL A 19 -16.21 5.02 14.90
N HIS A 20 -15.70 5.37 13.71
CA HIS A 20 -16.50 5.78 12.54
C HIS A 20 -16.26 4.87 11.33
N SER A 21 -16.33 3.55 11.50
CA SER A 21 -15.93 2.57 10.49
C SER A 21 -16.63 2.70 9.13
N HIS A 22 -17.92 3.04 9.11
CA HIS A 22 -18.66 3.22 7.86
C HIS A 22 -18.25 4.51 7.13
N VAL A 23 -18.00 5.60 7.88
CA VAL A 23 -17.60 6.88 7.29
C VAL A 23 -16.18 6.80 6.73
N ALA A 24 -15.30 6.03 7.37
CA ALA A 24 -13.94 5.80 6.89
C ALA A 24 -13.91 5.15 5.50
N LEU A 25 -14.95 4.42 5.11
CA LEU A 25 -15.05 3.82 3.76
C LEU A 25 -15.35 4.84 2.65
N PHE A 26 -15.79 6.06 2.99
CA PHE A 26 -16.05 7.10 1.97
C PHE A 26 -14.83 7.39 1.11
N GLY A 27 -13.61 7.27 1.65
CA GLY A 27 -12.36 7.42 0.90
C GLY A 27 -12.25 6.52 -0.33
N LEU A 28 -12.89 5.35 -0.33
CA LEU A 28 -12.95 4.45 -1.48
C LEU A 28 -13.72 5.04 -2.67
N GLY A 29 -14.67 5.94 -2.40
CA GLY A 29 -15.44 6.66 -3.42
C GLY A 29 -14.70 7.84 -4.05
N PHE A 30 -13.52 8.22 -3.54
CA PHE A 30 -12.78 9.39 -3.98
C PHE A 30 -12.50 9.44 -5.48
N PRO A 31 -11.99 8.36 -6.13
CA PRO A 31 -11.72 8.40 -7.57
C PRO A 31 -12.99 8.61 -8.41
N LEU A 32 -14.11 8.01 -8.00
CA LEU A 32 -15.39 8.19 -8.70
C LEU A 32 -15.89 9.63 -8.58
N LEU A 33 -15.82 10.21 -7.38
CA LEU A 33 -16.20 11.60 -7.15
C LEU A 33 -15.28 12.59 -7.86
N LEU A 34 -13.99 12.28 -7.98
CA LEU A 34 -13.05 13.08 -8.76
C LEU A 34 -13.42 13.05 -10.24
N LEU A 35 -13.66 11.87 -10.82
CA LEU A 35 -14.10 11.73 -12.22
C LEU A 35 -15.42 12.46 -12.47
N LEU A 36 -16.37 12.37 -11.54
CA LEU A 36 -17.64 13.09 -11.63
C LEU A 36 -17.43 14.62 -11.65
N ASN A 37 -16.55 15.15 -10.82
CA ASN A 37 -16.23 16.58 -10.81
C ASN A 37 -15.56 17.02 -12.14
N ILE A 38 -14.66 16.21 -12.67
CA ILE A 38 -14.05 16.45 -13.99
C ILE A 38 -15.15 16.45 -15.06
N ALA A 39 -16.05 15.48 -15.06
CA ALA A 39 -17.17 15.43 -16.01
C ALA A 39 -18.08 16.68 -15.90
N PHE A 40 -18.33 17.19 -14.67
CA PHE A 40 -19.08 18.42 -14.48
C PHE A 40 -18.34 19.68 -15.00
N ILE A 41 -17.02 19.71 -15.04
CA ILE A 41 -16.28 20.80 -15.70
C ILE A 41 -16.66 20.82 -17.19
N PHE A 42 -16.54 19.67 -17.88
CA PHE A 42 -16.90 19.58 -19.29
C PHE A 42 -18.40 19.87 -19.54
N PHE A 43 -19.27 19.35 -18.70
CA PHE A 43 -20.71 19.63 -18.79
C PHE A 43 -21.00 21.13 -18.71
N TRP A 44 -20.43 21.85 -17.73
CA TRP A 44 -20.67 23.28 -17.60
C TRP A 44 -19.99 24.13 -18.65
N LEU A 45 -18.85 23.68 -19.22
CA LEU A 45 -18.25 24.35 -20.38
C LEU A 45 -19.16 24.35 -21.59
N VAL A 46 -19.97 23.29 -21.77
CA VAL A 46 -20.90 23.16 -22.89
C VAL A 46 -22.22 23.90 -22.61
N PHE A 47 -22.81 23.70 -21.43
CA PHE A 47 -24.18 24.17 -21.16
C PHE A 47 -24.25 25.56 -20.50
N SER A 48 -23.28 25.90 -19.62
CA SER A 48 -23.28 27.22 -18.97
C SER A 48 -21.95 27.51 -18.26
N ILE A 49 -21.05 28.20 -18.93
CA ILE A 49 -19.69 28.51 -18.48
C ILE A 49 -19.65 29.17 -17.07
N ARG A 50 -20.71 29.90 -16.72
CA ARG A 50 -20.85 30.58 -15.42
C ARG A 50 -20.81 29.64 -14.21
N TYR A 51 -21.02 28.32 -14.39
CA TYR A 51 -21.03 27.32 -13.33
C TYR A 51 -19.79 26.43 -13.28
N VAL A 52 -18.84 26.61 -14.21
CA VAL A 52 -17.57 25.83 -14.25
C VAL A 52 -16.78 25.96 -12.96
N TRP A 53 -16.86 27.11 -12.29
CA TRP A 53 -16.15 27.35 -11.03
C TRP A 53 -16.57 26.39 -9.88
N LEU A 54 -17.80 25.87 -9.88
CA LEU A 54 -18.32 25.00 -8.84
C LEU A 54 -17.50 23.70 -8.68
N PRO A 55 -17.34 22.83 -9.72
CA PRO A 55 -16.49 21.66 -9.61
C PRO A 55 -15.00 22.05 -9.46
N PHE A 56 -14.57 23.17 -10.04
CA PHE A 56 -13.19 23.64 -9.90
C PHE A 56 -12.84 24.00 -8.45
N VAL A 57 -13.71 24.68 -7.71
CA VAL A 57 -13.53 24.96 -6.29
C VAL A 57 -13.48 23.65 -5.47
N GLY A 58 -14.34 22.68 -5.78
CA GLY A 58 -14.32 21.37 -5.13
C GLY A 58 -12.98 20.66 -5.31
N MET A 59 -12.43 20.69 -6.52
CA MET A 59 -11.12 20.12 -6.81
C MET A 59 -9.99 20.91 -6.13
N LEU A 60 -10.07 22.24 -6.10
CA LEU A 60 -9.08 23.09 -5.43
C LEU A 60 -9.02 22.81 -3.91
N LEU A 61 -10.20 22.70 -3.26
CA LEU A 61 -10.27 22.33 -1.83
C LEU A 61 -9.76 20.90 -1.57
N SER A 62 -9.81 20.04 -2.59
CA SER A 62 -9.39 18.64 -2.51
C SER A 62 -7.98 18.41 -3.10
N VAL A 63 -7.23 19.44 -3.47
CA VAL A 63 -5.99 19.32 -4.22
C VAL A 63 -4.95 18.42 -3.52
N SER A 64 -4.84 18.51 -2.18
CA SER A 64 -3.94 17.64 -1.43
C SER A 64 -4.32 16.17 -1.56
N TYR A 65 -5.60 15.85 -1.46
CA TYR A 65 -6.12 14.49 -1.61
C TYR A 65 -5.98 13.99 -3.04
N ILE A 66 -6.18 14.86 -4.05
CA ILE A 66 -5.94 14.53 -5.45
C ILE A 66 -4.48 14.17 -5.65
N TYR A 67 -3.56 14.93 -5.05
CA TYR A 67 -2.13 14.67 -5.15
C TYR A 67 -1.71 13.41 -4.37
N ASP A 68 -2.36 13.08 -3.24
CA ASP A 68 -2.17 11.79 -2.56
C ASP A 68 -2.61 10.62 -3.43
N TYR A 69 -3.70 10.80 -4.20
CA TYR A 69 -4.27 9.73 -5.02
C TYR A 69 -3.56 9.59 -6.37
N CYS A 70 -3.27 10.69 -7.04
CA CYS A 70 -2.66 10.71 -8.37
C CYS A 70 -1.61 11.84 -8.44
N PRO A 71 -0.42 11.64 -7.86
CA PRO A 71 0.63 12.63 -7.91
C PRO A 71 1.17 12.82 -9.32
N VAL A 72 1.69 14.03 -9.57
CA VAL A 72 2.42 14.39 -10.80
C VAL A 72 3.74 15.02 -10.36
N ASN A 73 4.83 14.28 -10.51
CA ASN A 73 6.17 14.70 -10.15
C ASN A 73 7.06 14.82 -11.38
N TRP A 74 7.93 15.79 -11.40
CA TRP A 74 8.98 15.88 -12.41
C TRP A 74 10.08 14.84 -12.09
N PRO A 75 10.61 14.12 -13.10
CA PRO A 75 11.68 13.16 -12.88
C PRO A 75 12.93 13.86 -12.32
N GLU A 76 13.38 13.42 -11.16
CA GLU A 76 14.68 13.80 -10.62
C GLU A 76 15.70 12.70 -10.94
N LYS A 77 16.95 13.11 -11.27
CA LYS A 77 18.02 12.14 -11.52
C LYS A 77 18.34 11.40 -10.22
N ARG A 78 18.14 10.09 -10.23
CA ARG A 78 18.46 9.20 -9.13
C ARG A 78 19.99 9.14 -8.93
N PRO A 79 20.50 9.27 -7.68
CA PRO A 79 21.89 8.97 -7.36
C PRO A 79 22.21 7.48 -7.61
N GLU A 80 23.42 7.19 -8.12
CA GLU A 80 23.84 5.82 -8.44
C GLU A 80 23.90 4.92 -7.19
N ASP A 81 24.22 5.50 -6.03
CA ASP A 81 24.31 4.84 -4.74
C ASP A 81 23.02 4.95 -3.91
N ALA A 82 21.88 5.16 -4.54
CA ALA A 82 20.60 5.15 -3.88
C ALA A 82 20.16 3.72 -3.51
N LEU A 83 19.73 3.52 -2.26
CA LEU A 83 19.23 2.26 -1.74
C LEU A 83 17.92 1.88 -2.45
N LYS A 84 17.87 0.71 -3.08
CA LYS A 84 16.65 0.20 -3.73
C LYS A 84 15.83 -0.63 -2.75
N LEU A 85 14.59 -0.19 -2.51
CA LEU A 85 13.59 -0.89 -1.70
C LEU A 85 12.47 -1.42 -2.60
N LEU A 86 12.12 -2.69 -2.41
CA LEU A 86 10.99 -3.36 -3.04
C LEU A 86 10.04 -3.89 -1.96
N THR A 87 8.73 -3.62 -2.06
CA THR A 87 7.69 -4.27 -1.26
C THR A 87 6.70 -4.99 -2.17
N TYR A 88 6.31 -6.22 -1.80
CA TYR A 88 5.50 -7.07 -2.65
C TYR A 88 4.65 -8.07 -1.83
N ASN A 89 3.33 -7.99 -1.95
CA ASN A 89 2.46 -9.09 -1.54
C ASN A 89 2.49 -10.16 -2.64
N THR A 90 3.03 -11.34 -2.30
CA THR A 90 3.40 -12.36 -3.30
C THR A 90 2.36 -13.45 -3.49
N GLU A 91 1.21 -13.37 -2.84
CA GLU A 91 0.17 -14.40 -2.90
C GLU A 91 0.76 -15.82 -2.73
N PHE A 92 1.46 -16.03 -1.59
CA PHE A 92 2.15 -17.29 -1.27
C PHE A 92 3.21 -17.68 -2.32
N LEU A 93 4.07 -16.70 -2.68
CA LEU A 93 5.09 -16.86 -3.72
C LEU A 93 4.48 -17.37 -5.04
N ALA A 94 3.47 -16.65 -5.54
CA ALA A 94 2.70 -17.03 -6.73
C ALA A 94 2.13 -18.45 -6.63
N ARG A 95 1.72 -18.87 -5.44
CA ARG A 95 1.21 -20.24 -5.16
C ARG A 95 2.16 -21.36 -5.59
N GLY A 96 3.45 -21.02 -5.77
CA GLY A 96 4.47 -21.94 -6.25
C GLY A 96 4.28 -22.33 -7.72
N GLU A 97 3.73 -21.45 -8.54
CA GLU A 97 3.59 -21.67 -9.98
C GLU A 97 4.96 -21.65 -10.67
N LYS A 98 5.11 -22.55 -11.66
CA LYS A 98 6.30 -22.70 -12.47
C LYS A 98 6.02 -22.30 -13.91
N ASP A 99 7.06 -21.81 -14.57
CA ASP A 99 7.04 -21.62 -16.02
C ASP A 99 7.17 -22.95 -16.79
N ALA A 100 7.15 -22.85 -18.12
CA ALA A 100 7.28 -24.04 -19.00
C ALA A 100 8.62 -24.77 -18.83
N GLU A 101 9.66 -24.06 -18.35
CA GLU A 101 11.00 -24.58 -18.08
C GLU A 101 11.15 -25.15 -16.66
N GLY A 102 10.09 -25.11 -15.84
CA GLY A 102 10.07 -25.62 -14.47
C GLY A 102 10.71 -24.71 -13.43
N ARG A 103 11.01 -23.43 -13.77
CA ARG A 103 11.54 -22.41 -12.87
C ARG A 103 10.40 -21.70 -12.13
N TYR A 104 10.71 -20.96 -11.06
CA TYR A 104 9.78 -20.13 -10.34
C TYR A 104 9.98 -18.66 -10.74
N PRO A 105 9.19 -18.09 -11.67
CA PRO A 105 9.42 -16.75 -12.22
C PRO A 105 9.40 -15.66 -11.16
N ILE A 106 8.61 -15.83 -10.09
CA ILE A 106 8.58 -14.87 -8.99
C ILE A 106 9.93 -14.82 -8.25
N LEU A 107 10.60 -15.97 -8.05
CA LEU A 107 11.92 -16.00 -7.40
C LEU A 107 13.00 -15.40 -8.31
N ASP A 108 12.95 -15.72 -9.60
CA ASP A 108 13.84 -15.13 -10.60
C ASP A 108 13.68 -13.60 -10.64
N TYR A 109 12.44 -13.10 -10.58
CA TYR A 109 12.15 -11.66 -10.50
C TYR A 109 12.72 -11.03 -9.23
N LEU A 110 12.51 -11.65 -8.06
CA LEU A 110 13.03 -11.12 -6.80
C LEU A 110 14.56 -10.98 -6.82
N VAL A 111 15.26 -11.98 -7.35
CA VAL A 111 16.73 -11.95 -7.50
C VAL A 111 17.15 -10.92 -8.55
N ALA A 112 16.51 -10.91 -9.73
CA ALA A 112 16.82 -9.99 -10.82
C ALA A 112 16.47 -8.54 -10.49
N SER A 113 15.60 -8.30 -9.51
CA SER A 113 15.28 -6.96 -9.06
C SER A 113 16.49 -6.20 -8.50
N GLU A 114 17.50 -6.93 -8.02
CA GLU A 114 18.71 -6.37 -7.38
C GLU A 114 18.40 -5.34 -6.28
N ALA A 115 17.23 -5.44 -5.65
CA ALA A 115 16.88 -4.54 -4.56
C ALA A 115 17.79 -4.79 -3.35
N ASP A 116 18.17 -3.73 -2.64
CA ASP A 116 18.95 -3.85 -1.41
C ASP A 116 18.11 -4.38 -0.25
N ILE A 117 16.82 -4.06 -0.27
CA ILE A 117 15.83 -4.51 0.70
C ILE A 117 14.58 -4.97 -0.04
N ILE A 118 14.12 -6.18 0.29
CA ILE A 118 12.87 -6.77 -0.22
C ILE A 118 11.96 -7.09 0.97
N CYS A 119 10.78 -6.51 0.99
CA CYS A 119 9.73 -6.76 1.98
C CYS A 119 8.61 -7.56 1.33
N LEU A 120 8.36 -8.79 1.79
CA LEU A 120 7.29 -9.61 1.27
C LEU A 120 6.16 -9.73 2.30
N GLN A 121 4.93 -9.65 1.82
CA GLN A 121 3.72 -10.07 2.48
C GLN A 121 3.25 -11.34 1.78
N GLU A 122 2.58 -12.23 2.50
CA GLU A 122 2.20 -13.55 2.01
C GLU A 122 3.40 -14.32 1.39
N GLY A 123 4.58 -14.16 1.98
CA GLY A 123 5.81 -14.76 1.47
C GLY A 123 6.04 -16.21 1.90
N VAL A 124 5.02 -16.87 2.46
CA VAL A 124 5.10 -18.28 2.87
C VAL A 124 5.17 -19.18 1.65
N ALA A 125 6.17 -20.04 1.61
CA ALA A 125 6.29 -21.02 0.55
C ALA A 125 5.13 -22.03 0.61
N PRO A 126 4.40 -22.26 -0.49
CA PRO A 126 3.33 -23.26 -0.54
C PRO A 126 3.91 -24.68 -0.50
N LYS A 127 3.04 -25.70 -0.32
CA LYS A 127 3.47 -27.09 -0.13
C LYS A 127 4.34 -27.66 -1.27
N ASN A 128 4.17 -27.14 -2.48
CA ASN A 128 4.92 -27.54 -3.68
C ASN A 128 6.28 -26.82 -3.83
N LEU A 129 6.60 -25.87 -2.94
CA LEU A 129 7.84 -25.12 -2.93
C LEU A 129 8.47 -25.17 -1.53
N LYS A 130 9.66 -25.78 -1.41
CA LYS A 130 10.34 -25.91 -0.12
C LYS A 130 10.90 -24.55 0.33
N SER A 131 10.65 -24.15 1.58
CA SER A 131 11.18 -22.92 2.16
C SER A 131 12.72 -22.85 2.11
N GLU A 132 13.39 -23.99 2.34
CA GLU A 132 14.86 -24.10 2.30
C GLU A 132 15.40 -23.80 0.91
N TYR A 133 14.65 -24.15 -0.15
CA TYR A 133 15.03 -23.83 -1.52
C TYR A 133 14.95 -22.33 -1.79
N VAL A 134 13.86 -21.67 -1.35
CA VAL A 134 13.72 -20.20 -1.44
C VAL A 134 14.85 -19.50 -0.68
N ASP A 135 15.09 -19.93 0.57
CA ASP A 135 16.15 -19.36 1.41
C ASP A 135 17.53 -19.54 0.77
N SER A 136 17.79 -20.70 0.15
CA SER A 136 19.04 -20.98 -0.57
C SER A 136 19.25 -20.05 -1.77
N ILE A 137 18.20 -19.78 -2.57
CA ILE A 137 18.26 -18.86 -3.71
C ILE A 137 18.58 -17.44 -3.22
N MET A 138 17.82 -16.95 -2.24
CA MET A 138 17.99 -15.60 -1.72
C MET A 138 19.35 -15.42 -1.02
N ALA A 139 19.82 -16.43 -0.29
CA ALA A 139 21.15 -16.39 0.32
C ALA A 139 22.27 -16.35 -0.73
N LYS A 140 22.17 -17.14 -1.81
CA LYS A 140 23.13 -17.11 -2.95
C LYS A 140 23.14 -15.74 -3.64
N ALA A 141 22.00 -15.04 -3.67
CA ALA A 141 21.89 -13.67 -4.18
C ALA A 141 22.40 -12.60 -3.19
N GLY A 142 22.94 -13.00 -2.03
CA GLY A 142 23.56 -12.11 -1.06
C GLY A 142 22.62 -11.52 -0.01
N TYR A 143 21.42 -12.09 0.15
CA TYR A 143 20.46 -11.58 1.13
C TYR A 143 20.59 -12.25 2.49
N HIS A 144 20.54 -11.44 3.54
CA HIS A 144 20.22 -11.87 4.91
C HIS A 144 18.70 -12.00 5.05
N ILE A 145 18.24 -13.17 5.48
CA ILE A 145 16.81 -13.50 5.56
C ILE A 145 16.33 -13.27 6.99
N ARG A 146 15.24 -12.52 7.15
CA ARG A 146 14.55 -12.35 8.43
C ARG A 146 13.06 -12.59 8.28
N ARG A 147 12.56 -13.44 9.16
CA ARG A 147 11.14 -13.72 9.34
C ARG A 147 10.89 -14.00 10.81
N LEU A 148 9.73 -13.61 11.29
CA LEU A 148 9.28 -13.98 12.62
C LEU A 148 8.04 -14.86 12.44
N HIS A 149 8.15 -16.12 12.88
CA HIS A 149 7.06 -17.08 12.87
C HIS A 149 6.78 -17.48 14.31
N ASP A 150 5.79 -16.83 14.95
CA ASP A 150 5.38 -17.09 16.33
C ASP A 150 4.04 -17.85 16.42
N GLY A 151 3.51 -18.30 15.30
CA GLY A 151 2.24 -19.01 15.20
C GLY A 151 0.98 -18.17 15.42
N LYS A 152 1.12 -16.85 15.62
CA LYS A 152 0.00 -15.95 15.92
C LYS A 152 -0.54 -15.18 14.73
N ALA A 153 0.28 -14.96 13.71
CA ALA A 153 -0.09 -14.32 12.49
C ALA A 153 0.78 -14.82 11.33
N GLU A 154 0.35 -14.49 10.12
CA GLU A 154 1.08 -14.79 8.91
C GLU A 154 2.46 -14.11 8.95
N PRO A 155 3.58 -14.84 8.70
CA PRO A 155 4.89 -14.28 8.76
C PRO A 155 5.13 -13.31 7.60
N GLN A 156 5.65 -12.12 7.92
CA GLN A 156 6.23 -11.21 6.95
C GLN A 156 7.70 -11.54 6.80
N PHE A 157 8.22 -11.38 5.59
CA PHE A 157 9.60 -11.66 5.24
C PHE A 157 10.34 -10.37 4.90
N VAL A 158 11.57 -10.27 5.36
CA VAL A 158 12.51 -9.23 4.94
C VAL A 158 13.80 -9.90 4.49
N TYR A 159 14.15 -9.65 3.23
CA TYR A 159 15.43 -10.00 2.65
C TYR A 159 16.25 -8.72 2.52
N SER A 160 17.44 -8.70 3.08
CA SER A 160 18.26 -7.49 3.12
C SER A 160 19.72 -7.80 2.76
N ARG A 161 20.33 -6.97 1.92
CA ARG A 161 21.77 -6.94 1.71
C ARG A 161 22.49 -6.15 2.81
N LEU A 162 21.74 -5.33 3.55
CA LEU A 162 22.26 -4.63 4.72
C LEU A 162 22.32 -5.57 5.94
N PRO A 163 23.30 -5.39 6.85
CA PRO A 163 23.34 -6.15 8.09
C PRO A 163 22.08 -5.91 8.94
N VAL A 164 21.50 -7.00 9.47
CA VAL A 164 20.34 -6.96 10.33
C VAL A 164 20.74 -6.97 11.79
N LEU A 165 20.35 -5.96 12.53
CA LEU A 165 20.69 -5.75 13.94
C LEU A 165 19.68 -6.38 14.88
N SER A 166 18.38 -6.20 14.60
CA SER A 166 17.29 -6.72 15.45
C SER A 166 16.02 -6.98 14.62
N VAL A 167 15.14 -7.83 15.18
CA VAL A 167 13.85 -8.17 14.57
C VAL A 167 12.80 -8.24 15.67
N HIS A 168 11.70 -7.51 15.51
CA HIS A 168 10.61 -7.46 16.48
C HIS A 168 9.26 -7.50 15.80
N ARG A 169 8.27 -8.13 16.44
CA ARG A 169 6.88 -8.03 16.03
C ARG A 169 6.24 -6.82 16.68
N ILE A 170 5.45 -6.06 15.93
CA ILE A 170 4.59 -5.04 16.50
C ILE A 170 3.28 -5.72 16.93
N ALA A 171 3.00 -5.67 18.25
CA ALA A 171 1.82 -6.32 18.82
C ALA A 171 0.57 -5.46 18.62
N TYR A 172 -0.47 -6.07 18.04
CA TYR A 172 -1.82 -5.52 17.92
C TYR A 172 -2.81 -6.65 17.64
N GLU A 173 -4.11 -6.37 17.76
CA GLU A 173 -5.15 -7.32 17.44
C GLU A 173 -5.25 -7.51 15.91
N SER A 174 -5.23 -8.77 15.49
CA SER A 174 -5.45 -9.18 14.11
C SER A 174 -5.92 -10.63 14.07
N THR A 175 -6.63 -10.98 13.00
CA THR A 175 -7.07 -12.36 12.79
C THR A 175 -5.98 -13.22 12.14
N THR A 176 -5.17 -12.63 11.21
CA THR A 176 -4.11 -13.37 10.50
C THR A 176 -2.92 -12.47 10.15
N ASN A 177 -3.11 -11.16 10.09
CA ASN A 177 -2.14 -10.18 9.58
C ASN A 177 -1.15 -9.71 10.66
N GLY A 178 -0.06 -9.07 10.27
CA GLY A 178 0.96 -8.63 11.21
C GLY A 178 1.91 -7.58 10.67
N SER A 179 2.74 -7.02 11.55
CA SER A 179 3.82 -6.09 11.20
C SER A 179 5.14 -6.55 11.82
N LEU A 180 6.18 -6.52 10.99
CA LEU A 180 7.54 -6.90 11.36
C LEU A 180 8.43 -5.66 11.35
N ALA A 181 8.99 -5.31 12.50
CA ALA A 181 9.99 -4.27 12.63
C ALA A 181 11.40 -4.89 12.57
N VAL A 182 12.25 -4.35 11.71
CA VAL A 182 13.62 -4.80 11.51
C VAL A 182 14.56 -3.60 11.61
N GLU A 183 15.59 -3.69 12.41
CA GLU A 183 16.64 -2.70 12.43
C GLU A 183 17.78 -3.14 11.51
N LEU A 184 18.18 -2.26 10.60
CA LEU A 184 19.23 -2.48 9.60
C LEU A 184 20.37 -1.47 9.80
N LEU A 185 21.59 -1.89 9.52
CA LEU A 185 22.75 -1.00 9.54
C LEU A 185 22.95 -0.40 8.13
N TYR A 186 22.83 0.92 8.02
CA TYR A 186 23.11 1.67 6.79
C TYR A 186 24.25 2.67 7.01
N GLY A 187 25.44 2.31 6.56
CA GLY A 187 26.67 3.05 6.92
C GLY A 187 26.89 3.02 8.43
N GLN A 188 26.77 4.17 9.10
CA GLN A 188 26.86 4.30 10.56
C GLN A 188 25.50 4.49 11.22
N ASP A 189 24.43 4.59 10.44
CA ASP A 189 23.09 4.87 10.91
C ASP A 189 22.27 3.57 11.06
N THR A 190 21.41 3.52 12.09
CA THR A 190 20.43 2.45 12.23
C THR A 190 19.13 2.86 11.55
N VAL A 191 18.66 2.08 10.61
CA VAL A 191 17.40 2.22 9.90
C VAL A 191 16.35 1.33 10.55
N LEU A 192 15.24 1.90 10.99
CA LEU A 192 14.05 1.14 11.35
C LEU A 192 13.20 0.91 10.10
N LEU A 193 13.09 -0.34 9.71
CA LEU A 193 12.21 -0.81 8.65
C LEU A 193 11.00 -1.52 9.26
N VAL A 194 9.78 -1.13 8.87
CA VAL A 194 8.55 -1.83 9.27
C VAL A 194 7.86 -2.38 8.03
N ASN A 195 7.82 -3.71 7.93
CA ASN A 195 7.08 -4.42 6.89
C ASN A 195 5.69 -4.79 7.42
N ASN A 196 4.64 -4.30 6.77
CA ASN A 196 3.26 -4.41 7.20
C ASN A 196 2.45 -5.29 6.26
N HIS A 197 1.56 -6.09 6.85
CA HIS A 197 0.38 -6.61 6.19
C HIS A 197 -0.78 -6.34 7.15
N LEU A 198 -1.52 -5.25 6.92
CA LEU A 198 -2.63 -4.85 7.78
C LEU A 198 -3.91 -5.61 7.41
N GLU A 199 -4.90 -5.56 8.30
CA GLU A 199 -6.14 -6.33 8.17
C GLU A 199 -6.81 -6.14 6.81
N SER A 200 -7.02 -7.22 6.06
CA SER A 200 -7.65 -7.20 4.76
C SER A 200 -9.18 -7.22 4.89
N TYR A 201 -9.88 -6.79 3.82
CA TYR A 201 -11.34 -6.90 3.75
C TYR A 201 -11.83 -8.35 3.69
N LYS A 202 -10.97 -9.31 3.38
CA LYS A 202 -11.27 -10.76 3.24
C LYS A 202 -12.48 -11.02 2.34
N LEU A 203 -12.55 -10.29 1.22
CA LEU A 203 -13.61 -10.48 0.24
C LEU A 203 -13.44 -11.83 -0.44
N THR A 204 -14.43 -12.69 -0.25
CA THR A 204 -14.47 -14.00 -0.89
C THR A 204 -14.80 -13.88 -2.39
N PRO A 205 -14.61 -14.94 -3.20
CA PRO A 205 -15.07 -14.93 -4.59
C PRO A 205 -16.56 -14.61 -4.72
N GLU A 206 -17.41 -15.05 -3.77
CA GLU A 206 -18.84 -14.74 -3.72
C GLU A 206 -19.08 -13.26 -3.45
N ASP A 207 -18.33 -12.64 -2.53
CA ASP A 207 -18.40 -11.20 -2.28
C ASP A 207 -18.04 -10.39 -3.53
N LYS A 208 -17.00 -10.82 -4.25
CA LYS A 208 -16.57 -10.19 -5.51
C LYS A 208 -17.63 -10.36 -6.62
N MET A 209 -18.34 -11.49 -6.65
CA MET A 209 -19.48 -11.69 -7.57
C MET A 209 -20.64 -10.76 -7.19
N LYS A 210 -21.06 -10.72 -5.92
CA LYS A 210 -22.09 -9.79 -5.43
C LYS A 210 -21.80 -8.35 -5.82
N TYR A 211 -20.54 -7.90 -5.66
CA TYR A 211 -20.14 -6.56 -6.07
C TYR A 211 -20.35 -6.31 -7.57
N LYS A 212 -19.96 -7.28 -8.43
CA LYS A 212 -20.14 -7.18 -9.88
C LYS A 212 -21.62 -7.17 -10.27
N GLU A 213 -22.45 -7.95 -9.58
CA GLU A 213 -23.91 -7.95 -9.78
C GLU A 213 -24.53 -6.61 -9.42
N ILE A 214 -24.15 -6.00 -8.29
CA ILE A 214 -24.60 -4.67 -7.88
C ILE A 214 -24.29 -3.62 -8.96
N ILE A 215 -23.07 -3.66 -9.54
CA ILE A 215 -22.70 -2.71 -10.60
C ILE A 215 -23.48 -2.96 -11.89
N LYS A 216 -23.74 -4.22 -12.22
CA LYS A 216 -24.44 -4.61 -13.47
C LYS A 216 -25.93 -4.34 -13.41
N ASP A 217 -26.55 -4.56 -12.24
CA ASP A 217 -27.99 -4.38 -12.00
C ASP A 217 -28.25 -3.77 -10.61
N PRO A 218 -28.06 -2.43 -10.47
CA PRO A 218 -28.22 -1.75 -9.19
C PRO A 218 -29.66 -1.75 -8.66
N GLU A 219 -30.64 -2.02 -9.53
CA GLU A 219 -32.08 -2.05 -9.18
C GLU A 219 -32.58 -3.47 -8.85
N SER A 220 -31.70 -4.48 -8.88
CA SER A 220 -32.07 -5.86 -8.53
C SER A 220 -32.59 -5.93 -7.09
N GLY A 221 -33.56 -6.82 -6.84
CA GLY A 221 -34.16 -7.00 -5.51
C GLY A 221 -33.17 -7.41 -4.40
N HIS A 222 -31.95 -7.81 -4.77
CA HIS A 222 -30.85 -8.21 -3.87
C HIS A 222 -29.73 -7.14 -3.76
N ALA A 223 -29.70 -6.12 -4.62
CA ALA A 223 -28.59 -5.14 -4.67
C ALA A 223 -28.41 -4.42 -3.34
N GLU A 224 -29.48 -4.02 -2.68
CA GLU A 224 -29.41 -3.33 -1.39
C GLU A 224 -28.88 -4.22 -0.27
N SER A 225 -29.38 -5.48 -0.16
CA SER A 225 -28.93 -6.43 0.86
C SER A 225 -27.48 -6.81 0.67
N ASN A 226 -27.04 -7.08 -0.57
CA ASN A 226 -25.67 -7.39 -0.92
C ASN A 226 -24.74 -6.20 -0.61
N SER A 227 -25.15 -4.97 -0.94
CA SER A 227 -24.38 -3.76 -0.63
C SER A 227 -24.20 -3.57 0.88
N ARG A 228 -25.24 -3.75 1.67
CA ARG A 228 -25.19 -3.63 3.14
C ARG A 228 -24.25 -4.69 3.75
N GLU A 229 -24.27 -5.93 3.23
CA GLU A 229 -23.39 -7.00 3.67
C GLU A 229 -21.93 -6.66 3.39
N LEU A 230 -21.59 -6.26 2.16
CA LEU A 230 -20.23 -5.87 1.76
C LEU A 230 -19.71 -4.69 2.58
N VAL A 231 -20.51 -3.63 2.73
CA VAL A 231 -20.15 -2.45 3.54
C VAL A 231 -19.89 -2.85 5.00
N ARG A 232 -20.72 -3.71 5.59
CA ARG A 232 -20.51 -4.19 6.96
C ARG A 232 -19.19 -4.94 7.11
N LYS A 233 -18.87 -5.83 6.16
CA LYS A 233 -17.64 -6.60 6.14
C LYS A 233 -16.41 -5.68 6.02
N MET A 234 -16.46 -4.73 5.10
CA MET A 234 -15.38 -3.76 4.89
C MET A 234 -15.21 -2.82 6.09
N ALA A 235 -16.31 -2.37 6.70
CA ALA A 235 -16.26 -1.56 7.91
C ALA A 235 -15.67 -2.31 9.10
N GLY A 236 -15.95 -3.63 9.22
CA GLY A 236 -15.34 -4.49 10.22
C GLY A 236 -13.82 -4.56 10.10
N ALA A 237 -13.30 -4.76 8.90
CA ALA A 237 -11.86 -4.77 8.65
C ALA A 237 -11.22 -3.40 8.91
N SER A 238 -11.85 -2.31 8.45
CA SER A 238 -11.36 -0.94 8.72
C SER A 238 -11.29 -0.64 10.21
N ARG A 239 -12.25 -1.15 11.01
CA ARG A 239 -12.25 -0.99 12.48
C ARG A 239 -11.00 -1.59 13.12
N LEU A 240 -10.50 -2.73 12.62
CA LEU A 240 -9.28 -3.37 13.10
C LEU A 240 -8.04 -2.64 12.60
N ARG A 241 -8.02 -2.19 11.34
CA ARG A 241 -6.87 -1.49 10.74
C ARG A 241 -6.50 -0.19 11.44
N GLY A 242 -7.49 0.59 11.91
CA GLY A 242 -7.21 1.84 12.62
C GLY A 242 -6.24 1.65 13.79
N PRO A 243 -6.58 0.84 14.80
CA PRO A 243 -5.66 0.52 15.91
C PRO A 243 -4.34 -0.13 15.48
N GLN A 244 -4.34 -0.91 14.39
CA GLN A 244 -3.12 -1.53 13.88
C GLN A 244 -2.12 -0.46 13.39
N VAL A 245 -2.57 0.49 12.55
CA VAL A 245 -1.71 1.57 12.08
C VAL A 245 -1.27 2.50 13.22
N ASP A 246 -2.14 2.75 14.21
CA ASP A 246 -1.77 3.51 15.41
C ASP A 246 -0.66 2.80 16.20
N SER A 247 -0.73 1.47 16.33
CA SER A 247 0.30 0.65 16.98
C SER A 247 1.64 0.71 16.23
N VAL A 248 1.59 0.65 14.89
CA VAL A 248 2.78 0.80 14.03
C VAL A 248 3.42 2.17 14.26
N LEU A 249 2.63 3.25 14.20
CA LEU A 249 3.17 4.60 14.36
C LEU A 249 3.70 4.84 15.77
N ASN A 250 3.01 4.35 16.81
CA ASN A 250 3.48 4.43 18.19
C ASN A 250 4.82 3.68 18.38
N TYR A 251 5.01 2.54 17.71
CA TYR A 251 6.28 1.82 17.73
C TYR A 251 7.38 2.64 17.07
N VAL A 252 7.11 3.23 15.92
CA VAL A 252 8.04 4.14 15.21
C VAL A 252 8.44 5.31 16.12
N GLU A 253 7.49 6.00 16.73
CA GLU A 253 7.74 7.14 17.62
C GLU A 253 8.58 6.75 18.84
N LYS A 254 8.24 5.62 19.50
CA LYS A 254 8.97 5.12 20.67
C LYS A 254 10.39 4.65 20.35
N SER A 255 10.66 4.24 19.11
CA SER A 255 11.99 3.81 18.69
C SER A 255 13.03 4.93 18.72
N GLY A 256 12.60 6.20 18.61
CA GLY A 256 13.46 7.36 18.51
C GLY A 256 14.38 7.37 17.28
N ARG A 257 14.19 6.43 16.33
CA ARG A 257 15.02 6.34 15.12
C ARG A 257 14.72 7.49 14.16
N LYS A 258 15.79 8.09 13.61
CA LYS A 258 15.69 9.16 12.60
C LYS A 258 15.45 8.58 11.21
N ALA A 259 16.12 7.49 10.87
CA ALA A 259 15.99 6.81 9.59
C ALA A 259 14.89 5.75 9.70
N VAL A 260 13.70 6.05 9.20
CA VAL A 260 12.52 5.17 9.27
C VAL A 260 11.98 4.90 7.88
N ILE A 261 11.61 3.65 7.64
CA ILE A 261 10.88 3.17 6.46
C ILE A 261 9.71 2.33 6.97
N VAL A 262 8.49 2.66 6.53
CA VAL A 262 7.28 1.87 6.79
C VAL A 262 6.69 1.49 5.45
N CYS A 263 6.59 0.20 5.13
CA CYS A 263 6.12 -0.25 3.84
C CYS A 263 5.23 -1.49 3.98
N GLY A 264 4.64 -1.91 2.87
CA GLY A 264 3.88 -3.15 2.75
C GLY A 264 2.45 -2.94 2.28
N ASP A 265 1.68 -4.02 2.36
CA ASP A 265 0.26 -4.04 2.06
C ASP A 265 -0.53 -3.49 3.27
N LEU A 266 -1.00 -2.25 3.14
CA LEU A 266 -1.83 -1.62 4.15
C LEU A 266 -3.31 -2.00 4.00
N ASN A 267 -3.68 -2.71 2.92
CA ASN A 267 -5.07 -3.05 2.58
C ASN A 267 -6.01 -1.84 2.58
N ASP A 268 -5.46 -0.66 2.28
CA ASP A 268 -6.18 0.61 2.37
C ASP A 268 -5.75 1.58 1.25
N SER A 269 -6.69 2.40 0.78
CA SER A 269 -6.44 3.34 -0.31
C SER A 269 -5.62 4.55 0.15
N PRO A 270 -5.06 5.37 -0.79
CA PRO A 270 -4.38 6.61 -0.43
C PRO A 270 -5.24 7.58 0.38
N ILE A 271 -6.56 7.56 0.17
CA ILE A 271 -7.53 8.38 0.92
C ILE A 271 -8.17 7.52 2.00
N SER A 272 -7.38 7.20 3.01
CA SER A 272 -7.78 6.36 4.14
C SER A 272 -7.16 6.85 5.43
N TYR A 273 -7.72 6.38 6.55
CA TYR A 273 -7.15 6.66 7.87
C TYR A 273 -5.72 6.14 8.00
N SER A 274 -5.43 4.95 7.48
CA SER A 274 -4.10 4.34 7.55
C SER A 274 -3.04 5.23 6.89
N CYS A 275 -3.29 5.69 5.67
CA CYS A 275 -2.38 6.57 4.95
C CYS A 275 -2.30 7.97 5.60
N HIS A 276 -3.44 8.54 5.99
CA HIS A 276 -3.48 9.83 6.69
C HIS A 276 -2.70 9.79 8.01
N ARG A 277 -2.87 8.72 8.79
CA ARG A 277 -2.22 8.55 10.08
C ARG A 277 -0.70 8.42 9.95
N LEU A 278 -0.22 7.62 8.99
CA LEU A 278 1.21 7.53 8.69
C LEU A 278 1.77 8.84 8.16
N SER A 279 1.00 9.55 7.31
CA SER A 279 1.40 10.86 6.75
C SER A 279 1.52 11.96 7.82
N SER A 280 0.97 11.77 9.02
CA SER A 280 1.13 12.73 10.13
C SER A 280 2.58 12.80 10.67
N ARG A 281 3.43 11.81 10.36
CA ARG A 281 4.82 11.72 10.84
C ARG A 281 5.83 11.32 9.76
N LEU A 282 5.36 10.72 8.68
CA LEU A 282 6.18 10.20 7.60
C LEU A 282 5.69 10.77 6.27
N LYS A 283 6.49 10.67 5.24
CA LYS A 283 6.16 11.11 3.89
C LYS A 283 5.90 9.90 2.99
N SER A 284 4.81 9.93 2.23
CA SER A 284 4.55 8.90 1.22
C SER A 284 5.57 9.02 0.09
N ALA A 285 6.33 7.94 -0.17
CA ALA A 285 7.29 7.88 -1.26
C ALA A 285 6.61 8.07 -2.62
N PHE A 286 5.42 7.46 -2.80
CA PHE A 286 4.68 7.59 -4.06
C PHE A 286 4.20 9.03 -4.30
N ARG A 287 3.78 9.74 -3.24
CA ARG A 287 3.44 11.16 -3.35
C ARG A 287 4.65 12.02 -3.74
N GLN A 288 5.85 11.68 -3.24
CA GLN A 288 7.06 12.50 -3.45
C GLN A 288 7.73 12.28 -4.80
N SER A 289 7.75 11.06 -5.32
CA SER A 289 8.52 10.71 -6.51
C SER A 289 7.82 9.70 -7.44
N GLY A 290 6.54 9.40 -7.18
CA GLY A 290 5.71 8.59 -8.05
C GLY A 290 4.85 9.43 -8.98
N ASN A 291 4.25 8.77 -9.99
CA ASN A 291 3.36 9.41 -10.96
C ASN A 291 2.13 8.56 -11.23
N GLY A 292 0.98 9.24 -11.42
CA GLY A 292 -0.28 8.61 -11.77
C GLY A 292 -0.94 7.85 -10.63
N LEU A 293 -1.74 6.83 -10.93
CA LEU A 293 -2.57 6.13 -9.95
C LEU A 293 -1.80 5.11 -9.11
N GLY A 294 -0.71 4.51 -9.65
CA GLY A 294 0.10 3.53 -8.94
C GLY A 294 -0.68 2.31 -8.45
N LEU A 295 -1.57 1.77 -9.29
CA LEU A 295 -2.43 0.64 -8.93
C LEU A 295 -1.57 -0.59 -8.68
N SER A 296 -1.52 -1.05 -7.44
CA SER A 296 -0.74 -2.20 -7.01
C SER A 296 -1.57 -3.47 -6.91
N TYR A 297 -2.84 -3.40 -6.50
CA TYR A 297 -3.77 -4.52 -6.52
C TYR A 297 -4.42 -4.68 -7.89
N ASN A 298 -4.38 -5.90 -8.46
CA ASN A 298 -4.78 -6.21 -9.83
C ASN A 298 -5.64 -7.47 -9.91
N GLN A 299 -6.87 -7.37 -9.49
CA GLN A 299 -7.87 -8.43 -9.72
C GLN A 299 -8.96 -7.90 -10.66
N LYS A 300 -9.44 -8.75 -11.59
CA LYS A 300 -10.45 -8.37 -12.61
C LYS A 300 -11.61 -7.54 -12.01
N GLY A 301 -11.64 -6.24 -12.31
CA GLY A 301 -12.64 -5.28 -11.82
C GLY A 301 -12.31 -4.62 -10.47
N PHE A 302 -11.17 -4.96 -9.86
CA PHE A 302 -10.70 -4.38 -8.61
C PHE A 302 -9.27 -3.89 -8.80
N TYR A 303 -9.10 -2.59 -8.98
CA TYR A 303 -7.82 -1.95 -9.25
C TYR A 303 -7.59 -0.84 -8.24
N PHE A 304 -6.71 -1.08 -7.26
CA PHE A 304 -6.45 -0.13 -6.18
C PHE A 304 -4.95 -0.02 -5.91
N ARG A 305 -4.51 1.11 -5.35
CA ARG A 305 -3.22 1.20 -4.69
C ARG A 305 -3.45 0.95 -3.21
N ILE A 306 -3.01 -0.20 -2.70
CA ILE A 306 -3.12 -0.61 -1.30
C ILE A 306 -1.75 -0.99 -0.70
N ASP A 307 -0.75 -1.13 -1.56
CA ASP A 307 0.65 -1.21 -1.15
C ASP A 307 1.25 0.20 -1.10
N HIS A 308 1.98 0.49 -0.04
CA HIS A 308 2.51 1.82 0.24
C HIS A 308 3.92 1.77 0.80
N ILE A 309 4.67 2.86 0.59
CA ILE A 309 5.97 3.11 1.20
C ILE A 309 5.94 4.52 1.81
N PHE A 310 6.22 4.60 3.11
CA PHE A 310 6.37 5.84 3.86
C PHE A 310 7.76 5.95 4.43
N VAL A 311 8.33 7.13 4.43
CA VAL A 311 9.70 7.39 4.90
C VAL A 311 9.77 8.62 5.79
N SER A 312 10.71 8.63 6.74
CA SER A 312 11.01 9.82 7.55
C SER A 312 11.75 10.89 6.73
N ASP A 313 11.89 12.09 7.30
CA ASP A 313 12.67 13.20 6.71
C ASP A 313 14.16 12.89 6.52
N TYR A 314 14.63 11.75 7.04
CA TYR A 314 15.97 11.26 6.79
C TYR A 314 16.20 10.89 5.32
N TRP A 315 15.12 10.50 4.60
CA TRP A 315 15.18 9.98 3.26
C TRP A 315 14.65 10.96 2.22
N GLN A 316 15.34 11.07 1.10
CA GLN A 316 14.81 11.55 -0.17
C GLN A 316 14.48 10.35 -1.04
N THR A 317 13.32 10.38 -1.70
CA THR A 317 12.80 9.29 -2.54
C THR A 317 12.95 9.63 -4.00
N TYR A 318 13.20 8.61 -4.83
CA TYR A 318 13.35 8.75 -6.28
C TYR A 318 12.61 7.62 -7.00
N GLU A 319 12.05 7.93 -8.16
CA GLU A 319 11.49 6.96 -9.11
C GLU A 319 10.55 5.94 -8.44
N THR A 320 9.69 6.38 -7.51
CA THR A 320 8.72 5.48 -6.89
C THR A 320 7.69 5.03 -7.92
N HIS A 321 7.54 3.73 -8.12
CA HIS A 321 6.60 3.18 -9.10
C HIS A 321 6.09 1.80 -8.71
N VAL A 322 5.02 1.38 -9.38
CA VAL A 322 4.49 0.02 -9.34
C VAL A 322 4.99 -0.72 -10.58
N ASP A 323 5.70 -1.82 -10.37
CA ASP A 323 6.29 -2.60 -11.47
C ASP A 323 5.30 -3.65 -11.97
N LYS A 324 4.67 -3.36 -13.11
CA LYS A 324 3.69 -4.24 -13.75
C LYS A 324 4.31 -5.38 -14.55
N THR A 325 5.65 -5.49 -14.59
CA THR A 325 6.33 -6.60 -15.25
C THR A 325 6.34 -7.89 -14.44
N ALA A 326 5.86 -7.84 -13.17
CA ALA A 326 5.72 -8.97 -12.26
C ALA A 326 4.24 -9.41 -12.10
N PRO A 327 3.64 -10.17 -13.04
CA PRO A 327 2.21 -10.46 -13.07
C PRO A 327 1.82 -11.72 -12.28
N TRP A 328 2.70 -12.28 -11.45
CA TRP A 328 2.53 -13.60 -10.82
C TRP A 328 1.74 -13.58 -9.51
N SER A 329 1.34 -12.41 -9.03
CA SER A 329 0.48 -12.23 -7.86
C SER A 329 -0.72 -11.38 -8.24
N ASP A 330 -1.74 -11.35 -7.40
CA ASP A 330 -2.84 -10.39 -7.49
C ASP A 330 -2.41 -8.97 -7.06
N HIS A 331 -1.17 -8.81 -6.61
CA HIS A 331 -0.50 -7.52 -6.45
C HIS A 331 0.65 -7.36 -7.44
N TYR A 332 1.03 -6.11 -7.69
CA TYR A 332 2.29 -5.74 -8.32
C TYR A 332 3.23 -5.16 -7.27
N PRO A 333 4.54 -5.43 -7.35
CA PRO A 333 5.50 -4.84 -6.43
C PRO A 333 5.58 -3.33 -6.56
N MET A 334 5.78 -2.65 -5.42
CA MET A 334 6.11 -1.24 -5.39
C MET A 334 7.61 -1.08 -5.11
N ILE A 335 8.26 -0.25 -5.91
CA ILE A 335 9.71 0.01 -5.84
C ILE A 335 9.93 1.50 -5.59
N THR A 336 10.93 1.82 -4.77
CA THR A 336 11.45 3.18 -4.59
C THR A 336 12.95 3.14 -4.38
N TYR A 337 13.61 4.25 -4.70
CA TYR A 337 15.03 4.44 -4.42
C TYR A 337 15.17 5.52 -3.36
N LEU A 338 16.02 5.27 -2.37
CA LEU A 338 16.17 6.06 -1.16
C LEU A 338 17.59 6.57 -1.04
N LYS A 339 17.75 7.84 -0.73
CA LYS A 339 19.05 8.44 -0.40
C LYS A 339 18.92 9.24 0.89
N LYS A 340 19.93 9.16 1.74
CA LYS A 340 20.02 10.03 2.92
C LYS A 340 19.93 11.49 2.48
N HIS A 341 18.95 12.21 3.04
CA HIS A 341 18.77 13.63 2.74
C HIS A 341 20.02 14.41 3.19
N LYS A 342 20.69 15.06 2.25
CA LYS A 342 21.77 15.99 2.61
C LYS A 342 21.11 17.20 3.27
N LYS A 343 21.37 17.42 4.56
CA LYS A 343 21.03 18.73 5.15
C LYS A 343 21.89 19.74 4.42
N GLU A 344 21.28 20.70 3.77
CA GLU A 344 21.97 21.94 3.41
C GLU A 344 22.41 22.60 4.73
N ASN A 345 23.73 22.77 4.88
CA ASN A 345 24.34 23.47 6.02
C ASN A 345 24.05 24.96 5.92
#